data_2c46bbac52c12ef8e4f2ca66c6a223b2
#
_entry.id   2c46bbac52c12ef8e4f2ca66c6a223b2
#
_cell.length_a   1.000
_cell.length_b   1.000
_cell.length_c   1.000
_cell.angle_alpha   90.00
_cell.angle_beta   90.00
_cell.angle_gamma   90.00
#
_symmetry.space_group_name_H-M   'P 1'
#
loop_
_entity.id
_entity.type
_entity.pdbx_description
1 polymer ?
#
loop_
_entity_poly.entity_id
_entity_poly.type
_entity_poly.pdbx_seq_one_letter_code
_entity_poly.pdbx_strand_id
1 'polypeptide(L)'
;MSNDNRFIDNGDGTVTDTEKGLMWNKTDSMNDLKKWVNYQDSADYARSLNEKKMAGHDNWRLPTRDELSTIYDESWAIKDRFGKDIHIHECFAPGGGFSMIAEQVSGRMRTWVFNIRTGEYDQPDGLWTLAESARAVRTIPKVDDEK
;
A
#
# COMPACT_ATOMS: atom_id res chain seq x y z
N MET A 1 13.89 -14.87 -15.48
CA MET A 1 12.97 -15.07 -15.44
C MET A 1 12.00 -14.27 -14.81
N SER A 2 11.07 -14.52 -14.88
CA SER A 2 10.11 -13.62 -14.53
C SER A 2 9.89 -13.54 -13.07
N ASN A 3 9.35 -12.41 -12.61
CA ASN A 3 8.95 -12.23 -11.25
C ASN A 3 7.50 -12.55 -11.08
N ASP A 4 6.92 -13.31 -11.98
CA ASP A 4 5.48 -13.53 -11.98
C ASP A 4 5.03 -14.31 -10.77
N ASN A 5 5.90 -15.07 -10.12
CA ASN A 5 5.53 -15.84 -8.95
C ASN A 5 5.72 -15.07 -7.65
N ARG A 6 6.22 -13.86 -7.71
CA ARG A 6 6.44 -13.09 -6.49
C ARG A 6 5.13 -12.65 -5.84
N PHE A 7 4.19 -12.17 -6.64
CA PHE A 7 2.91 -11.68 -6.12
C PHE A 7 1.81 -12.69 -6.41
N ILE A 8 0.98 -12.96 -5.43
CA ILE A 8 -0.13 -13.88 -5.55
C ILE A 8 -1.41 -13.15 -5.18
N ASP A 9 -2.36 -13.14 -6.10
CA ASP A 9 -3.68 -12.61 -5.82
C ASP A 9 -4.44 -13.71 -5.07
N ASN A 10 -4.73 -13.47 -3.80
CA ASN A 10 -5.31 -14.50 -2.94
C ASN A 10 -6.81 -14.70 -3.15
N GLY A 11 -7.44 -13.87 -3.97
CA GLY A 11 -8.86 -14.03 -4.26
C GLY A 11 -9.78 -13.50 -3.17
N ASP A 12 -9.24 -12.87 -2.14
CA ASP A 12 -10.01 -12.36 -1.02
C ASP A 12 -9.80 -10.85 -0.81
N GLY A 13 -9.27 -10.18 -1.80
CA GLY A 13 -8.96 -8.74 -1.71
C GLY A 13 -7.56 -8.46 -1.24
N THR A 14 -6.71 -9.47 -1.14
CA THR A 14 -5.33 -9.29 -0.72
C THR A 14 -4.36 -9.86 -1.74
N VAL A 15 -3.13 -9.35 -1.70
CA VAL A 15 -2.03 -9.79 -2.58
C VAL A 15 -0.85 -10.11 -1.67
N THR A 16 -0.33 -11.32 -1.79
CA THR A 16 0.85 -11.74 -1.02
C THR A 16 2.11 -11.45 -1.83
N ASP A 17 3.08 -10.77 -1.20
CA ASP A 17 4.42 -10.61 -1.74
C ASP A 17 5.29 -11.69 -1.13
N THR A 18 5.54 -12.75 -1.88
CA THR A 18 6.27 -13.90 -1.36
C THR A 18 7.74 -13.60 -1.11
N GLU A 19 8.27 -12.60 -1.81
CA GLU A 19 9.68 -12.25 -1.65
C GLU A 19 9.92 -11.47 -0.36
N LYS A 20 8.98 -10.65 0.05
CA LYS A 20 9.17 -9.78 1.22
C LYS A 20 8.39 -10.24 2.44
N GLY A 21 7.55 -11.26 2.31
CA GLY A 21 6.76 -11.74 3.44
C GLY A 21 5.70 -10.75 3.88
N LEU A 22 5.13 -10.02 2.93
CA LEU A 22 4.11 -9.02 3.21
C LEU A 22 2.81 -9.38 2.51
N MET A 23 1.72 -8.99 3.10
CA MET A 23 0.40 -9.10 2.46
C MET A 23 -0.15 -7.70 2.33
N TRP A 24 -0.51 -7.32 1.13
CA TRP A 24 -1.01 -5.98 0.81
C TRP A 24 -2.50 -6.05 0.51
N ASN A 25 -3.20 -4.97 0.82
CA ASN A 25 -4.56 -4.84 0.34
C ASN A 25 -4.51 -4.69 -1.18
N LYS A 26 -5.36 -5.37 -1.89
CA LYS A 26 -5.38 -5.31 -3.36
C LYS A 26 -5.82 -3.94 -3.85
N THR A 27 -6.75 -3.31 -3.11
CA THR A 27 -7.22 -1.96 -3.41
C THR A 27 -6.54 -0.96 -2.46
N ASP A 28 -6.66 0.32 -2.76
CA ASP A 28 -6.18 1.37 -1.88
C ASP A 28 -7.36 2.25 -1.46
N SER A 29 -7.09 3.31 -0.71
CA SER A 29 -8.13 4.18 -0.22
C SER A 29 -8.87 4.90 -1.34
N MET A 30 -8.18 5.19 -2.45
CA MET A 30 -8.83 5.84 -3.59
C MET A 30 -9.84 4.89 -4.25
N ASN A 31 -9.51 3.59 -4.36
CA ASN A 31 -10.45 2.60 -4.86
C ASN A 31 -11.68 2.53 -3.95
N ASP A 32 -11.45 2.49 -2.63
CA ASP A 32 -12.49 2.16 -1.67
C ASP A 32 -13.30 3.37 -1.24
N LEU A 33 -12.67 4.52 -1.07
CA LEU A 33 -13.33 5.72 -0.56
C LEU A 33 -13.63 6.75 -1.63
N LYS A 34 -12.98 6.64 -2.79
CA LYS A 34 -13.18 7.52 -3.94
C LYS A 34 -12.76 8.96 -3.66
N LYS A 35 -11.79 9.14 -2.78
CA LYS A 35 -11.32 10.48 -2.43
C LYS A 35 -9.88 10.40 -1.96
N TRP A 36 -9.20 11.54 -1.98
CA TRP A 36 -7.89 11.67 -1.37
C TRP A 36 -8.02 11.69 0.14
N VAL A 37 -6.97 11.30 0.84
CA VAL A 37 -6.98 11.21 2.31
C VAL A 37 -5.78 11.94 2.88
N ASN A 38 -5.92 12.47 4.09
CA ASN A 38 -4.79 12.97 4.85
C ASN A 38 -4.25 11.85 5.74
N TYR A 39 -3.29 12.15 6.60
CA TYR A 39 -2.68 11.09 7.41
C TYR A 39 -3.71 10.46 8.37
N GLN A 40 -4.53 11.27 9.04
CA GLN A 40 -5.53 10.73 9.96
C GLN A 40 -6.51 9.81 9.24
N ASP A 41 -6.99 10.24 8.06
CA ASP A 41 -7.90 9.41 7.27
C ASP A 41 -7.24 8.13 6.82
N SER A 42 -5.94 8.17 6.50
CA SER A 42 -5.23 6.96 6.07
C SER A 42 -5.06 6.00 7.24
N ALA A 43 -4.78 6.50 8.43
CA ALA A 43 -4.69 5.65 9.61
C ALA A 43 -6.07 5.06 9.95
N ASP A 44 -7.13 5.85 9.79
CA ASP A 44 -8.48 5.37 10.00
C ASP A 44 -8.87 4.29 9.00
N TYR A 45 -8.39 4.44 7.75
CA TYR A 45 -8.63 3.44 6.73
C TYR A 45 -8.01 2.09 7.14
N ALA A 46 -6.75 2.11 7.57
CA ALA A 46 -6.10 0.86 8.02
C ALA A 46 -6.81 0.28 9.23
N ARG A 47 -7.22 1.14 10.18
CA ARG A 47 -7.93 0.67 11.37
C ARG A 47 -9.27 0.05 11.00
N SER A 48 -9.97 0.61 10.02
CA SER A 48 -11.26 0.05 9.61
C SER A 48 -11.12 -1.36 9.05
N LEU A 49 -9.99 -1.64 8.38
CA LEU A 49 -9.74 -3.00 7.89
C LEU A 49 -9.56 -3.98 9.05
N ASN A 50 -8.96 -3.52 10.15
CA ASN A 50 -8.80 -4.36 11.34
C ASN A 50 -10.12 -4.58 12.05
N GLU A 51 -10.97 -3.55 12.11
CA GLU A 51 -12.27 -3.68 12.77
C GLU A 51 -13.16 -4.69 12.06
N LYS A 52 -13.10 -4.73 10.75
CA LYS A 52 -13.89 -5.71 10.00
C LYS A 52 -13.11 -6.98 9.70
N LYS A 53 -11.90 -7.09 10.22
CA LYS A 53 -11.03 -8.25 10.04
C LYS A 53 -10.90 -8.66 8.58
N MET A 54 -10.48 -7.70 7.78
CA MET A 54 -10.32 -7.89 6.34
C MET A 54 -9.49 -9.14 6.07
N ALA A 55 -10.03 -10.04 5.25
CA ALA A 55 -9.41 -11.32 4.91
C ALA A 55 -9.05 -12.17 6.14
N GLY A 56 -9.75 -11.95 7.27
CA GLY A 56 -9.53 -12.72 8.49
C GLY A 56 -8.39 -12.19 9.36
N HIS A 57 -7.87 -11.00 9.07
CA HIS A 57 -6.71 -10.46 9.80
C HIS A 57 -7.04 -9.12 10.45
N ASP A 58 -6.45 -8.86 11.60
CA ASP A 58 -6.67 -7.62 12.32
C ASP A 58 -5.37 -6.88 12.65
N ASN A 59 -4.34 -7.08 11.86
CA ASN A 59 -3.05 -6.41 12.03
C ASN A 59 -2.64 -5.61 10.80
N TRP A 60 -3.60 -5.04 10.10
CA TRP A 60 -3.36 -4.14 8.97
C TRP A 60 -2.79 -2.82 9.47
N ARG A 61 -1.87 -2.25 8.74
CA ARG A 61 -1.21 -1.00 9.10
C ARG A 61 -0.81 -0.24 7.85
N LEU A 62 -0.39 0.99 8.02
CA LEU A 62 0.23 1.74 6.94
C LEU A 62 1.63 1.17 6.69
N PRO A 63 2.10 1.21 5.45
CA PRO A 63 3.43 0.70 5.14
C PRO A 63 4.52 1.68 5.57
N THR A 64 5.73 1.14 5.74
CA THR A 64 6.90 2.00 5.89
C THR A 64 7.32 2.53 4.53
N ARG A 65 8.18 3.54 4.52
CA ARG A 65 8.74 4.07 3.27
C ARG A 65 9.41 2.96 2.46
N ASP A 66 10.20 2.14 3.13
CA ASP A 66 10.94 1.09 2.42
C ASP A 66 10.00 0.04 1.84
N GLU A 67 8.94 -0.28 2.56
CA GLU A 67 7.95 -1.24 2.05
C GLU A 67 7.27 -0.70 0.79
N LEU A 68 6.95 0.58 0.77
CA LEU A 68 6.32 1.16 -0.42
C LEU A 68 7.22 1.05 -1.64
N SER A 69 8.51 1.23 -1.47
CA SER A 69 9.42 1.14 -2.61
C SER A 69 9.50 -0.27 -3.17
N THR A 70 9.22 -1.28 -2.36
CA THR A 70 9.34 -2.67 -2.83
C THR A 70 8.24 -3.05 -3.82
N ILE A 71 7.11 -2.33 -3.84
CA ILE A 71 6.06 -2.66 -4.79
C ILE A 71 6.15 -1.85 -6.08
N TYR A 72 7.19 -1.03 -6.23
CA TYR A 72 7.39 -0.23 -7.43
C TYR A 72 8.44 -0.88 -8.32
N ASP A 73 8.14 -0.97 -9.61
CA ASP A 73 9.10 -1.41 -10.61
C ASP A 73 8.70 -0.83 -11.95
N GLU A 74 9.60 -0.18 -12.63
CA GLU A 74 9.29 0.50 -13.90
C GLU A 74 8.78 -0.44 -14.97
N SER A 75 9.04 -1.74 -14.83
CA SER A 75 8.56 -2.71 -15.80
C SER A 75 7.11 -3.09 -15.60
N TRP A 76 6.50 -2.71 -14.48
CA TRP A 76 5.09 -2.97 -14.23
C TRP A 76 4.27 -1.73 -14.57
N ALA A 77 3.05 -1.92 -15.03
CA ALA A 77 2.15 -0.78 -15.27
C ALA A 77 0.70 -1.23 -15.21
N ILE A 78 -0.07 -0.51 -14.41
CA ILE A 78 -1.53 -0.57 -14.46
C ILE A 78 -2.02 0.87 -14.44
N LYS A 79 -3.29 1.09 -14.68
CA LYS A 79 -3.82 2.46 -14.75
C LYS A 79 -4.34 2.92 -13.41
N ASP A 80 -4.05 4.17 -13.06
CA ASP A 80 -4.61 4.78 -11.86
C ASP A 80 -6.02 5.34 -12.17
N ARG A 81 -6.59 6.04 -11.20
CA ARG A 81 -7.93 6.61 -11.33
C ARG A 81 -8.04 7.57 -12.52
N PHE A 82 -6.93 8.19 -12.91
CA PHE A 82 -6.92 9.20 -13.96
C PHE A 82 -6.47 8.64 -15.31
N GLY A 83 -6.31 7.33 -15.41
CA GLY A 83 -5.90 6.68 -16.66
C GLY A 83 -4.41 6.77 -16.95
N LYS A 84 -3.60 7.12 -15.94
CA LYS A 84 -2.15 7.20 -16.09
C LYS A 84 -1.50 5.94 -15.55
N ASP A 85 -0.33 5.64 -16.07
CA ASP A 85 0.40 4.45 -15.65
C ASP A 85 0.95 4.62 -14.25
N ILE A 86 0.70 3.63 -13.41
CA ILE A 86 1.37 3.50 -12.13
C ILE A 86 2.14 2.17 -12.18
N HIS A 87 3.35 2.18 -11.64
CA HIS A 87 4.28 1.07 -11.88
C HIS A 87 4.27 0.09 -10.72
N ILE A 88 3.12 -0.52 -10.52
CA ILE A 88 2.93 -1.61 -9.56
C ILE A 88 2.40 -2.82 -10.33
N HIS A 89 2.51 -3.97 -9.70
CA HIS A 89 2.20 -5.24 -10.36
C HIS A 89 0.71 -5.36 -10.71
N GLU A 90 0.43 -6.09 -11.76
CA GLU A 90 -0.94 -6.27 -12.24
C GLU A 90 -1.84 -7.03 -11.27
N CYS A 91 -1.27 -7.68 -10.24
CA CYS A 91 -2.09 -8.30 -9.20
C CYS A 91 -2.86 -7.25 -8.39
N PHE A 92 -2.38 -6.00 -8.35
CA PHE A 92 -3.09 -4.94 -7.65
C PHE A 92 -4.22 -4.40 -8.52
N ALA A 93 -5.27 -3.89 -7.88
CA ALA A 93 -6.42 -3.37 -8.61
C ALA A 93 -6.08 -2.06 -9.31
N PRO A 94 -6.51 -1.87 -10.55
CA PRO A 94 -6.36 -0.56 -11.20
C PRO A 94 -7.36 0.45 -10.66
N GLY A 95 -7.21 1.69 -11.01
CA GLY A 95 -8.16 2.74 -10.61
C GLY A 95 -7.87 3.37 -9.27
N GLY A 96 -6.72 3.06 -8.68
CA GLY A 96 -6.32 3.64 -7.40
C GLY A 96 -5.62 4.98 -7.55
N GLY A 97 -5.00 5.43 -6.46
CA GLY A 97 -4.24 6.67 -6.47
C GLY A 97 -2.83 6.48 -6.97
N PHE A 98 -2.10 7.57 -7.08
CA PHE A 98 -0.72 7.50 -7.57
C PHE A 98 0.31 7.88 -6.51
N SER A 99 -0.12 8.32 -5.35
CA SER A 99 0.78 8.76 -4.30
C SER A 99 0.32 8.14 -2.99
N MET A 100 1.24 7.46 -2.32
CA MET A 100 0.92 6.64 -1.15
C MET A 100 1.53 7.21 0.11
N ILE A 101 0.76 7.24 1.19
CA ILE A 101 1.22 7.71 2.49
C ILE A 101 1.86 6.56 3.25
N ALA A 102 3.07 6.80 3.78
CA ALA A 102 3.74 5.85 4.68
C ALA A 102 3.34 6.15 6.13
N GLU A 103 3.73 5.27 7.04
CA GLU A 103 3.50 5.52 8.46
C GLU A 103 4.27 6.74 8.92
N GLN A 104 3.81 7.37 9.98
CA GLN A 104 4.41 8.60 10.50
C GLN A 104 5.86 8.35 10.92
N VAL A 105 6.72 9.30 10.60
CA VAL A 105 8.10 9.27 11.08
C VAL A 105 8.07 9.53 12.58
N SER A 106 8.68 8.65 13.35
CA SER A 106 8.65 8.73 14.80
C SER A 106 9.19 10.07 15.28
N GLY A 107 8.44 10.72 16.18
CA GLY A 107 8.84 12.00 16.74
C GLY A 107 8.69 13.19 15.82
N ARG A 108 8.03 13.04 14.68
CA ARG A 108 7.90 14.11 13.72
C ARG A 108 6.44 14.27 13.30
N MET A 109 6.09 15.49 12.90
CA MET A 109 4.76 15.75 12.34
C MET A 109 4.83 15.61 10.81
N ARG A 110 5.51 14.60 10.34
CA ARG A 110 5.72 14.35 8.91
C ARG A 110 5.67 12.87 8.63
N THR A 111 5.40 12.55 7.39
CA THR A 111 5.56 11.20 6.87
C THR A 111 6.06 11.29 5.44
N TRP A 112 6.51 10.15 4.94
CA TRP A 112 6.90 10.07 3.54
C TRP A 112 5.66 9.81 2.69
N VAL A 113 5.66 10.37 1.49
CA VAL A 113 4.72 9.97 0.45
C VAL A 113 5.56 9.42 -0.70
N PHE A 114 5.05 8.39 -1.35
CA PHE A 114 5.76 7.73 -2.44
C PHE A 114 4.90 7.78 -3.68
N ASN A 115 5.45 8.32 -4.76
CA ASN A 115 4.72 8.47 -6.02
C ASN A 115 4.97 7.24 -6.89
N ILE A 116 3.96 6.44 -7.11
CA ILE A 116 4.10 5.22 -7.89
C ILE A 116 3.99 5.43 -9.39
N ARG A 117 3.82 6.68 -9.83
CA ARG A 117 4.02 7.01 -11.24
C ARG A 117 5.50 7.21 -11.55
N THR A 118 6.25 7.76 -10.60
CA THR A 118 7.63 8.20 -10.85
C THR A 118 8.68 7.46 -10.03
N GLY A 119 8.28 6.83 -8.94
CA GLY A 119 9.23 6.18 -8.02
C GLY A 119 9.90 7.14 -7.06
N GLU A 120 9.40 8.37 -6.95
CA GLU A 120 10.03 9.38 -6.12
C GLU A 120 9.36 9.50 -4.77
N TYR A 121 10.17 9.78 -3.75
CA TYR A 121 9.67 10.09 -2.43
C TYR A 121 9.52 11.57 -2.23
N ASP A 122 8.61 11.97 -1.37
CA ASP A 122 8.51 13.34 -0.91
C ASP A 122 8.14 13.32 0.57
N GLN A 123 8.38 14.40 1.27
CA GLN A 123 8.04 14.50 2.68
C GLN A 123 7.43 15.88 2.92
N PRO A 124 6.19 16.09 2.44
CA PRO A 124 5.55 17.39 2.59
C PRO A 124 5.25 17.72 4.04
N ASP A 125 5.13 19.01 4.33
CA ASP A 125 4.81 19.46 5.66
C ASP A 125 3.35 19.18 5.98
N GLY A 126 3.12 18.86 7.24
CA GLY A 126 1.74 18.82 7.76
C GLY A 126 0.99 17.53 7.43
N LEU A 127 0.88 16.66 8.40
CA LEU A 127 0.16 15.38 8.22
C LEU A 127 -1.30 15.59 7.87
N TRP A 128 -1.90 16.65 8.42
CA TRP A 128 -3.35 16.84 8.31
C TRP A 128 -3.77 17.53 7.03
N THR A 129 -2.82 18.05 6.27
CA THR A 129 -3.11 18.72 5.01
C THR A 129 -2.73 17.87 3.79
N LEU A 130 -2.28 16.65 4.01
CA LEU A 130 -1.95 15.77 2.90
C LEU A 130 -3.23 15.41 2.12
N ALA A 131 -3.07 15.19 0.84
CA ALA A 131 -4.16 14.75 -0.03
C ALA A 131 -3.57 13.67 -0.92
N GLU A 132 -3.51 12.46 -0.39
CA GLU A 132 -2.81 11.34 -1.02
C GLU A 132 -3.72 10.11 -0.99
N SER A 133 -3.16 8.95 -1.21
CA SER A 133 -3.89 7.70 -1.04
C SER A 133 -3.13 6.79 -0.08
N ALA A 134 -3.77 5.75 0.38
CA ALA A 134 -3.17 4.81 1.33
C ALA A 134 -3.46 3.39 0.91
N ARG A 135 -2.49 2.52 1.06
CA ARG A 135 -2.66 1.09 0.85
C ARG A 135 -2.16 0.38 2.09
N ALA A 136 -3.02 -0.41 2.70
CA ALA A 136 -2.67 -1.10 3.93
C ALA A 136 -1.82 -2.34 3.63
N VAL A 137 -1.00 -2.71 4.60
CA VAL A 137 -0.11 -3.86 4.51
C VAL A 137 -0.08 -4.54 5.87
N ARG A 138 0.25 -5.81 5.89
CA ARG A 138 0.55 -6.53 7.13
C ARG A 138 1.75 -7.42 6.89
N THR A 139 2.50 -7.65 7.97
CA THR A 139 3.61 -8.58 7.92
C THR A 139 3.06 -9.99 8.12
N ILE A 140 3.44 -10.90 7.26
CA ILE A 140 3.04 -12.29 7.41
C ILE A 140 3.98 -12.93 8.43
N PRO A 141 3.46 -13.51 9.51
CA PRO A 141 4.34 -14.14 10.50
C PRO A 141 5.12 -15.27 9.87
N LYS A 142 6.40 -15.41 10.22
CA LYS A 142 7.16 -16.54 9.76
C LYS A 142 6.67 -17.76 10.45
N VAL A 143 6.45 -18.79 9.68
CA VAL A 143 6.14 -20.06 10.23
C VAL A 143 7.43 -20.72 10.61
N ASP A 144 7.58 -21.01 11.87
CA ASP A 144 8.76 -21.59 12.23
C ASP A 144 8.72 -22.94 11.97
N ASP A 145 8.77 -23.33 11.08
CA ASP A 145 8.67 -24.57 10.76
C ASP A 145 9.72 -25.33 10.97
N GLU A 146 10.08 -24.87 11.25
CA GLU A 146 10.80 -25.31 11.37
C GLU A 146 11.07 -25.81 12.27
N LYS A 147 10.60 -26.13 12.52
CA LYS A 147 10.61 -26.46 13.39
C LYS A 147 10.69 -27.22 13.44
#